data_7a7eb73150d1032f508dd8df2e18c10b
#
_entry.id   7a7eb73150d1032f508dd8df2e18c10b
#
_cell.length_a   1.000
_cell.length_b   1.000
_cell.length_c   1.000
_cell.angle_alpha   90.00
_cell.angle_beta   90.00
_cell.angle_gamma   90.00
#
_symmetry.space_group_name_H-M   'P 1'
#
loop_
_entity.id
_entity.type
_entity.pdbx_description
1 polymer ?
#
loop_
_entity_poly.entity_id
_entity_poly.type
_entity_poly.pdbx_seq_one_letter_code
_entity_poly.pdbx_strand_id
1 'polypeptide(L)'
;MRNDISLIFDIDDTLYSQMAPLLEACEESLGGRFADPELFYQAFGKRSQEMFLFSESGQISLHQSRIYRIENTMKDLGIPFTNEQAEIFQKRYSENQSHLHISPVLSQMLDWCADNDIRMGVMTNGPYKHQLQKFHTLGLDRWFTEDQLMVSAD
;
A
#
# COMPACT_ATOMS: atom_id res chain seq x y z
N MET A 1 -21.10 -25.11 18.76
CA MET A 1 -20.76 -23.89 19.55
C MET A 1 -20.72 -22.73 18.59
N ARG A 2 -21.51 -21.64 18.79
CA ARG A 2 -21.29 -20.41 18.04
C ARG A 2 -19.91 -19.89 18.46
N ASN A 3 -18.99 -19.76 17.49
CA ASN A 3 -17.74 -19.08 17.73
C ASN A 3 -18.05 -17.59 17.92
N ASP A 4 -17.96 -17.08 19.16
CA ASP A 4 -18.09 -15.64 19.46
C ASP A 4 -16.84 -14.86 19.05
N ILE A 5 -16.08 -15.37 18.07
CA ILE A 5 -14.89 -14.75 17.53
C ILE A 5 -15.29 -13.92 16.31
N SER A 6 -14.79 -12.70 16.24
CA SER A 6 -14.83 -11.85 15.06
C SER A 6 -13.41 -11.41 14.73
N LEU A 7 -13.05 -11.38 13.46
CA LEU A 7 -11.73 -10.96 12.98
C LEU A 7 -11.87 -9.68 12.18
N ILE A 8 -10.98 -8.75 12.44
CA ILE A 8 -10.85 -7.51 11.67
C ILE A 8 -9.45 -7.49 11.08
N PHE A 9 -9.37 -7.30 9.77
CA PHE A 9 -8.12 -7.26 9.02
C PHE A 9 -7.83 -5.83 8.57
N ASP A 10 -6.59 -5.39 8.75
CA ASP A 10 -6.09 -4.23 8.03
C ASP A 10 -5.72 -4.63 6.59
N ILE A 11 -5.68 -3.67 5.68
CA ILE A 11 -5.29 -3.91 4.28
C ILE A 11 -3.77 -3.84 4.14
N ASP A 12 -3.20 -2.70 4.48
CA ASP A 12 -1.81 -2.36 4.19
C ASP A 12 -0.83 -3.14 5.11
N ASP A 13 0.12 -3.86 4.52
CA ASP A 13 1.08 -4.77 5.20
C ASP A 13 0.44 -5.88 6.04
N THR A 14 -0.86 -6.14 5.85
CA THR A 14 -1.58 -7.26 6.46
C THR A 14 -2.12 -8.21 5.38
N LEU A 15 -2.95 -7.74 4.47
CA LEU A 15 -3.51 -8.57 3.39
C LEU A 15 -2.61 -8.63 2.16
N TYR A 16 -1.74 -7.67 1.97
CA TYR A 16 -0.68 -7.65 0.96
C TYR A 16 0.54 -6.89 1.48
N SER A 17 1.70 -7.05 0.85
CA SER A 17 2.90 -6.29 1.18
C SER A 17 2.94 -4.97 0.41
N GLN A 18 3.00 -3.84 1.09
CA GLN A 18 3.23 -2.53 0.47
C GLN A 18 4.65 -2.40 -0.09
N MET A 19 5.59 -3.14 0.46
CA MET A 19 6.99 -3.10 0.04
C MET A 19 7.19 -3.69 -1.36
N ALA A 20 6.46 -4.75 -1.72
CA ALA A 20 6.65 -5.44 -3.00
C ALA A 20 6.46 -4.52 -4.23
N PRO A 21 5.30 -3.85 -4.43
CA PRO A 21 5.11 -2.96 -5.58
C PRO A 21 6.05 -1.76 -5.59
N LEU A 22 6.52 -1.34 -4.41
CA LEU A 22 7.47 -0.25 -4.25
C LEU A 22 8.86 -0.65 -4.74
N LEU A 23 9.36 -1.82 -4.33
CA LEU A 23 10.66 -2.34 -4.74
C LEU A 23 10.71 -2.63 -6.24
N GLU A 24 9.66 -3.22 -6.79
CA GLU A 24 9.54 -3.46 -8.23
C GLU A 24 9.65 -2.15 -9.03
N ALA A 25 8.94 -1.10 -8.61
CA ALA A 25 9.03 0.21 -9.25
C ALA A 25 10.44 0.82 -9.17
N CYS A 26 11.15 0.59 -8.07
CA CYS A 26 12.53 1.03 -7.91
C CYS A 26 13.51 0.23 -8.82
N GLU A 27 13.38 -1.07 -8.86
CA GLU A 27 14.21 -1.91 -9.74
C GLU A 27 14.06 -1.50 -11.21
N GLU A 28 12.82 -1.23 -11.65
CA GLU A 28 12.52 -0.78 -13.01
C GLU A 28 13.06 0.62 -13.32
N SER A 29 13.02 1.56 -12.34
CA SER A 29 13.45 2.93 -12.55
C SER A 29 14.97 3.14 -12.42
N LEU A 30 15.65 2.32 -11.63
CA LEU A 30 17.10 2.38 -11.39
C LEU A 30 17.90 1.33 -12.16
N GLY A 31 17.25 0.31 -12.72
CA GLY A 31 17.92 -0.80 -13.39
C GLY A 31 18.71 -1.72 -12.45
N GLY A 32 18.37 -1.78 -11.16
CA GLY A 32 19.07 -2.60 -10.19
C GLY A 32 18.34 -2.74 -8.84
N ARG A 33 18.74 -3.73 -8.06
CA ARG A 33 18.18 -4.03 -6.75
C ARG A 33 18.81 -3.17 -5.66
N PHE A 34 18.01 -2.81 -4.65
CA PHE A 34 18.55 -2.22 -3.43
C PHE A 34 19.37 -3.24 -2.64
N ALA A 35 20.49 -2.77 -2.10
CA ALA A 35 21.30 -3.57 -1.19
C ALA A 35 20.56 -3.85 0.14
N ASP A 36 19.74 -2.91 0.59
CA ASP A 36 18.91 -2.99 1.80
C ASP A 36 17.47 -2.54 1.50
N PRO A 37 16.59 -3.46 1.07
CA PRO A 37 15.19 -3.15 0.77
C PRO A 37 14.41 -2.63 1.98
N GLU A 38 14.71 -3.11 3.17
CA GLU A 38 14.03 -2.71 4.41
C GLU A 38 14.36 -1.25 4.76
N LEU A 39 15.63 -0.87 4.68
CA LEU A 39 16.04 0.51 4.92
C LEU A 39 15.39 1.46 3.92
N PHE A 40 15.29 1.07 2.66
CA PHE A 40 14.59 1.85 1.65
C PHE A 40 13.10 2.00 1.99
N TYR A 41 12.43 0.91 2.35
CA TYR A 41 11.00 0.93 2.70
C TYR A 41 10.72 1.85 3.89
N GLN A 42 11.54 1.78 4.93
CA GLN A 42 11.41 2.64 6.11
C GLN A 42 11.64 4.12 5.77
N ALA A 43 12.68 4.44 4.99
CA ALA A 43 12.96 5.80 4.55
C ALA A 43 11.82 6.36 3.68
N PHE A 44 11.30 5.55 2.76
CA PHE A 44 10.16 5.93 1.92
C PHE A 44 8.88 6.16 2.73
N GLY A 45 8.59 5.31 3.72
CA GLY A 45 7.45 5.47 4.63
C GLY A 45 7.50 6.78 5.39
N LYS A 46 8.67 7.11 5.96
CA LYS A 46 8.90 8.39 6.65
C LYS A 46 8.63 9.59 5.72
N ARG A 47 9.18 9.59 4.51
CA ARG A 47 8.98 10.68 3.55
C ARG A 47 7.55 10.72 3.01
N SER A 48 6.87 9.58 2.92
CA SER A 48 5.46 9.52 2.55
C SER A 48 4.57 10.25 3.54
N GLN A 49 4.77 10.04 4.85
CA GLN A 49 4.02 10.74 5.89
C GLN A 49 4.29 12.26 5.86
N GLU A 50 5.54 12.67 5.72
CA GLU A 50 5.91 14.08 5.65
C GLU A 50 5.27 14.76 4.44
N MET A 51 5.39 14.19 3.25
CA MET A 51 4.86 14.76 2.01
C MET A 51 3.33 14.75 1.97
N PHE A 52 2.70 13.77 2.62
CA PHE A 52 1.25 13.73 2.80
C PHE A 52 0.75 14.97 3.55
N LEU A 53 1.38 15.34 4.67
CA LEU A 53 1.00 16.51 5.45
C LEU A 53 1.12 17.82 4.64
N PHE A 54 2.16 17.95 3.82
CA PHE A 54 2.31 19.11 2.93
C PHE A 54 1.22 19.17 1.85
N SER A 55 0.82 18.03 1.32
CA SER A 55 -0.28 17.95 0.35
C SER A 55 -1.63 18.29 0.97
N GLU A 56 -1.94 17.74 2.15
CA GLU A 56 -3.18 18.01 2.89
C GLU A 56 -3.32 19.47 3.29
N SER A 57 -2.21 20.13 3.63
CA SER A 57 -2.19 21.57 3.92
C SER A 57 -2.31 22.47 2.68
N GLY A 58 -2.33 21.88 1.48
CA GLY A 58 -2.40 22.60 0.21
C GLY A 58 -1.10 23.33 -0.20
N GLN A 59 0.02 23.06 0.49
CA GLN A 59 1.31 23.67 0.17
C GLN A 59 1.93 23.14 -1.13
N ILE A 60 1.66 21.89 -1.45
CA ILE A 60 2.07 21.22 -2.68
C ILE A 60 0.92 20.40 -3.26
N SER A 61 0.93 20.16 -4.57
CA SER A 61 -0.04 19.27 -5.19
C SER A 61 0.23 17.81 -4.82
N LEU A 62 -0.78 16.94 -4.95
CA LEU A 62 -0.62 15.50 -4.74
C LEU A 62 0.45 14.90 -5.66
N HIS A 63 0.56 15.38 -6.91
CA HIS A 63 1.61 14.93 -7.82
C HIS A 63 2.99 15.34 -7.31
N GLN A 64 3.18 16.61 -6.90
CA GLN A 64 4.44 17.07 -6.33
C GLN A 64 4.81 16.29 -5.05
N SER A 65 3.85 16.00 -4.17
CA SER A 65 4.11 15.21 -2.97
C SER A 65 4.65 13.81 -3.30
N ARG A 66 4.12 13.19 -4.34
CA ARG A 66 4.55 11.87 -4.82
C ARG A 66 5.97 11.88 -5.39
N ILE A 67 6.33 12.93 -6.15
CA ILE A 67 7.68 13.10 -6.70
C ILE A 67 8.68 13.43 -5.59
N TYR A 68 8.40 14.41 -4.74
CA TYR A 68 9.29 14.79 -3.65
C TYR A 68 9.53 13.66 -2.64
N ARG A 69 8.54 12.82 -2.42
CA ARG A 69 8.66 11.64 -1.56
C ARG A 69 9.83 10.74 -1.98
N ILE A 70 9.87 10.35 -3.25
CA ILE A 70 10.93 9.45 -3.74
C ILE A 70 12.27 10.20 -3.87
N GLU A 71 12.29 11.44 -4.35
CA GLU A 71 13.53 12.23 -4.44
C GLU A 71 14.18 12.40 -3.06
N ASN A 72 13.40 12.75 -2.03
CA ASN A 72 13.93 12.90 -0.67
C ASN A 72 14.35 11.56 -0.06
N THR A 73 13.65 10.47 -0.37
CA THR A 73 14.06 9.11 0.05
C THR A 73 15.44 8.76 -0.53
N MET A 74 15.63 8.96 -1.82
CA MET A 74 16.92 8.68 -2.48
C MET A 74 18.04 9.56 -1.96
N LYS A 75 17.74 10.83 -1.70
CA LYS A 75 18.69 11.76 -1.08
C LYS A 75 19.12 11.30 0.32
N ASP A 76 18.19 10.84 1.16
CA ASP A 76 18.48 10.34 2.50
C ASP A 76 19.39 9.09 2.46
N LEU A 77 19.24 8.28 1.42
CA LEU A 77 20.04 7.07 1.22
C LEU A 77 21.35 7.35 0.50
N GLY A 78 21.62 8.60 0.11
CA GLY A 78 22.82 8.97 -0.64
C GLY A 78 22.87 8.42 -2.06
N ILE A 79 21.73 8.09 -2.66
CA ILE A 79 21.60 7.53 -4.01
C ILE A 79 21.32 8.68 -4.99
N PRO A 80 22.16 8.89 -6.02
CA PRO A 80 21.89 9.85 -7.07
C PRO A 80 20.59 9.50 -7.80
N PHE A 81 19.69 10.50 -7.91
CA PHE A 81 18.36 10.29 -8.48
C PHE A 81 17.88 11.55 -9.17
N THR A 82 17.40 11.44 -10.38
CA THR A 82 16.93 12.56 -11.19
C THR A 82 15.42 12.71 -11.10
N ASN A 83 14.91 13.89 -11.40
CA ASN A 83 13.47 14.13 -11.48
C ASN A 83 12.81 13.25 -12.55
N GLU A 84 13.47 13.00 -13.68
CA GLU A 84 12.97 12.06 -14.70
C GLU A 84 12.82 10.64 -14.15
N GLN A 85 13.79 10.16 -13.38
CA GLN A 85 13.69 8.86 -12.70
C GLN A 85 12.56 8.85 -11.66
N ALA A 86 12.30 9.97 -10.98
CA ALA A 86 11.19 10.09 -10.04
C ALA A 86 9.83 9.97 -10.74
N GLU A 87 9.67 10.58 -11.91
CA GLU A 87 8.45 10.46 -12.73
C GLU A 87 8.26 9.01 -13.22
N ILE A 88 9.31 8.37 -13.72
CA ILE A 88 9.27 6.96 -14.13
C ILE A 88 8.89 6.06 -12.94
N PHE A 89 9.56 6.24 -11.81
CA PHE A 89 9.25 5.51 -10.58
C PHE A 89 7.79 5.67 -10.17
N GLN A 90 7.29 6.90 -10.10
CA GLN A 90 5.90 7.14 -9.67
C GLN A 90 4.88 6.52 -10.61
N LYS A 91 5.15 6.55 -11.91
CA LYS A 91 4.32 5.87 -12.91
C LYS A 91 4.29 4.36 -12.67
N ARG A 92 5.47 3.73 -12.55
CA ARG A 92 5.60 2.29 -12.30
C ARG A 92 4.97 1.88 -10.97
N TYR A 93 5.22 2.65 -9.93
CA TYR A 93 4.62 2.37 -8.62
C TYR A 93 3.08 2.41 -8.66
N SER A 94 2.49 3.36 -9.38
CA SER A 94 1.04 3.43 -9.57
C SER A 94 0.52 2.26 -10.40
N GLU A 95 1.25 1.83 -11.43
CA GLU A 95 0.91 0.65 -12.24
C GLU A 95 0.96 -0.63 -11.39
N ASN A 96 2.02 -0.83 -10.60
CA ASN A 96 2.19 -1.99 -9.73
C ASN A 96 1.10 -2.05 -8.64
N GLN A 97 0.69 -0.89 -8.11
CA GLN A 97 -0.45 -0.81 -7.17
C GLN A 97 -1.80 -1.20 -7.80
N SER A 98 -1.93 -1.20 -9.12
CA SER A 98 -3.15 -1.68 -9.79
C SER A 98 -3.20 -3.21 -9.98
N HIS A 99 -2.12 -3.92 -9.64
CA HIS A 99 -1.98 -5.37 -9.79
C HIS A 99 -1.70 -6.07 -8.44
N LEU A 100 -2.18 -5.50 -7.34
CA LEU A 100 -2.03 -6.11 -6.01
C LEU A 100 -2.77 -7.44 -5.93
N HIS A 101 -2.21 -8.37 -5.17
CA HIS A 101 -2.85 -9.66 -4.91
C HIS A 101 -2.55 -10.14 -3.50
N ILE A 102 -3.51 -10.87 -2.94
CA ILE A 102 -3.35 -11.54 -1.64
C ILE A 102 -2.47 -12.77 -1.82
N SER A 103 -1.61 -13.06 -0.83
CA SER A 103 -0.81 -14.28 -0.86
C SER A 103 -1.70 -15.53 -0.80
N PRO A 104 -1.28 -16.67 -1.41
CA PRO A 104 -2.06 -17.91 -1.35
C PRO A 104 -2.38 -18.37 0.07
N VAL A 105 -1.48 -18.15 1.02
CA VAL A 105 -1.66 -18.52 2.43
C VAL A 105 -2.78 -17.70 3.07
N LEU A 106 -2.81 -16.39 2.83
CA LEU A 106 -3.86 -15.52 3.34
C LEU A 106 -5.22 -15.84 2.69
N SER A 107 -5.25 -16.12 1.39
CA SER A 107 -6.48 -16.55 0.71
C SER A 107 -7.04 -17.82 1.35
N GLN A 108 -6.20 -18.82 1.62
CA GLN A 108 -6.62 -20.06 2.29
C GLN A 108 -7.12 -19.80 3.71
N MET A 109 -6.50 -18.90 4.44
CA MET A 109 -6.94 -18.51 5.79
C MET A 109 -8.33 -17.84 5.75
N LEU A 110 -8.55 -16.92 4.80
CA LEU A 110 -9.85 -16.27 4.64
C LEU A 110 -10.93 -17.24 4.20
N ASP A 111 -10.62 -18.18 3.28
CA ASP A 111 -11.53 -19.28 2.91
C ASP A 111 -11.90 -20.11 4.14
N TRP A 112 -10.92 -20.51 4.94
CA TRP A 112 -11.16 -21.27 6.17
C TRP A 112 -12.05 -20.51 7.16
N CYS A 113 -11.83 -19.20 7.32
CA CYS A 113 -12.67 -18.36 8.18
C CYS A 113 -14.13 -18.34 7.70
N ALA A 114 -14.32 -18.17 6.40
CA ALA A 114 -15.67 -18.19 5.79
C ALA A 114 -16.36 -19.54 5.95
N ASP A 115 -15.65 -20.64 5.70
CA ASP A 115 -16.17 -22.01 5.82
C ASP A 115 -16.54 -22.38 7.27
N ASN A 116 -15.98 -21.69 8.26
CA ASN A 116 -16.25 -21.92 9.69
C ASN A 116 -17.17 -20.85 10.32
N ASP A 117 -17.89 -20.09 9.51
CA ASP A 117 -18.82 -19.04 9.96
C ASP A 117 -18.18 -18.01 10.92
N ILE A 118 -16.88 -17.74 10.76
CA ILE A 118 -16.19 -16.70 11.53
C ILE A 118 -16.56 -15.34 10.94
N ARG A 119 -17.09 -14.45 11.76
CA ARG A 119 -17.40 -13.08 11.33
C ARG A 119 -16.11 -12.33 11.03
N MET A 120 -16.05 -11.72 9.85
CA MET A 120 -14.89 -10.98 9.39
C MET A 120 -15.27 -9.56 8.96
N GLY A 121 -14.33 -8.63 9.07
CA GLY A 121 -14.43 -7.27 8.56
C GLY A 121 -13.06 -6.73 8.20
N VAL A 122 -13.05 -5.63 7.47
CA VAL A 122 -11.82 -4.93 7.06
C VAL A 122 -11.83 -3.53 7.67
N MET A 123 -10.73 -3.14 8.29
CA MET A 123 -10.54 -1.79 8.82
C MET A 123 -9.19 -1.27 8.33
N THR A 124 -9.20 -0.12 7.69
CA THR A 124 -7.99 0.49 7.13
C THR A 124 -7.98 2.00 7.30
N ASN A 125 -6.84 2.64 7.09
CA ASN A 125 -6.67 4.07 7.17
C ASN A 125 -6.34 4.67 5.80
N GLY A 126 -6.83 5.88 5.51
CA GLY A 126 -6.55 6.60 4.28
C GLY A 126 -7.81 7.04 3.52
N PRO A 127 -7.67 7.74 2.37
CA PRO A 127 -8.80 8.20 1.59
C PRO A 127 -9.71 7.04 1.13
N TYR A 128 -11.01 7.13 1.42
CA TYR A 128 -12.00 6.07 1.15
C TYR A 128 -11.92 5.51 -0.28
N LYS A 129 -11.90 6.38 -1.28
CA LYS A 129 -11.82 5.94 -2.69
C LYS A 129 -10.57 5.10 -2.99
N HIS A 130 -9.45 5.44 -2.37
CA HIS A 130 -8.21 4.71 -2.56
C HIS A 130 -8.25 3.33 -1.88
N GLN A 131 -8.80 3.27 -0.68
CA GLN A 131 -8.94 2.00 0.04
C GLN A 131 -9.99 1.08 -0.61
N LEU A 132 -11.10 1.64 -1.11
CA LEU A 132 -12.08 0.87 -1.88
C LEU A 132 -11.48 0.31 -3.18
N GLN A 133 -10.64 1.08 -3.88
CA GLN A 133 -9.93 0.58 -5.05
C GLN A 133 -9.00 -0.59 -4.70
N LYS A 134 -8.24 -0.50 -3.60
CA LYS A 134 -7.40 -1.62 -3.11
C LYS A 134 -8.25 -2.85 -2.76
N PHE A 135 -9.38 -2.64 -2.09
CA PHE A 135 -10.32 -3.70 -1.75
C PHE A 135 -10.71 -4.52 -2.98
N HIS A 136 -11.13 -3.87 -4.06
CA HIS A 136 -11.47 -4.55 -5.31
C HIS A 136 -10.25 -5.13 -6.03
N THR A 137 -9.12 -4.39 -6.09
CA THR A 137 -7.89 -4.88 -6.74
C THR A 137 -7.36 -6.16 -6.08
N LEU A 138 -7.46 -6.27 -4.75
CA LEU A 138 -7.09 -7.46 -4.00
C LEU A 138 -8.12 -8.60 -4.10
N GLY A 139 -9.27 -8.37 -4.73
CA GLY A 139 -10.34 -9.35 -4.84
C GLY A 139 -11.00 -9.68 -3.50
N LEU A 140 -11.04 -8.71 -2.56
CA LEU A 140 -11.63 -8.90 -1.23
C LEU A 140 -13.14 -9.14 -1.29
N ASP A 141 -13.80 -8.75 -2.39
CA ASP A 141 -15.22 -9.06 -2.69
C ASP A 141 -15.56 -10.55 -2.56
N ARG A 142 -14.57 -11.42 -2.63
CA ARG A 142 -14.76 -12.86 -2.45
C ARG A 142 -15.18 -13.23 -1.03
N TRP A 143 -14.74 -12.48 -0.03
CA TRP A 143 -14.94 -12.78 1.40
C TRP A 143 -15.71 -11.72 2.16
N PHE A 144 -15.74 -10.49 1.64
CA PHE A 144 -16.32 -9.32 2.29
C PHE A 144 -17.27 -8.60 1.35
N THR A 145 -18.26 -7.94 1.93
CA THR A 145 -19.09 -6.95 1.25
C THR A 145 -18.54 -5.54 1.52
N GLU A 146 -18.84 -4.55 0.68
CA GLU A 146 -18.34 -3.19 0.85
C GLU A 146 -18.74 -2.54 2.19
N ASP A 147 -19.90 -2.92 2.76
CA ASP A 147 -20.35 -2.44 4.06
C ASP A 147 -19.53 -2.99 5.25
N GLN A 148 -18.70 -4.01 5.01
CA GLN A 148 -17.74 -4.53 5.98
C GLN A 148 -16.38 -3.83 5.89
N LEU A 149 -16.19 -2.89 4.95
CA LEU A 149 -15.00 -2.05 4.84
C LEU A 149 -15.18 -0.78 5.69
N MET A 150 -14.42 -0.66 6.75
CA MET A 150 -14.36 0.50 7.61
C MET A 150 -13.09 1.31 7.30
N VAL A 151 -13.25 2.58 6.97
CA VAL A 151 -12.12 3.49 6.68
C VAL A 151 -12.10 4.59 7.73
N SER A 152 -10.98 4.75 8.43
CA SER A 152 -10.87 5.61 9.63
C SER A 152 -10.50 7.07 9.34
N ALA A 153 -10.29 7.47 8.09
CA ALA A 153 -9.77 8.80 7.74
C ALA A 153 -10.74 9.68 6.95
N ASP A 154 -12.04 9.45 7.04
CA ASP A 154 -13.08 10.36 6.52
C ASP A 154 -13.74 11.16 7.63
#